data_4e71806f33be251885cda41cad397673
#
_entry.id   4e71806f33be251885cda41cad397673
#
_cell.length_a   1.000
_cell.length_b   1.000
_cell.length_c   1.000
_cell.angle_alpha   90.00
_cell.angle_beta   90.00
_cell.angle_gamma   90.00
#
_symmetry.space_group_name_H-M   'P 1'
#
loop_
_entity.id
_entity.type
_entity.pdbx_description
1 polymer ?
#
loop_
_entity_poly.entity_id
_entity_poly.type
_entity_poly.pdbx_seq_one_letter_code
_entity_poly.pdbx_strand_id
1 'polypeptide(L)'
;PNIIYIVTDQQTASAMSCMGNDDLHTPNMDKLAQAGVLFRNAYCSTPLSGPARAAMFTGYTSHEVGLARNGTPIPDSLRTRTLGTLMQNAGYDCIYAGKWHVHTASMPDKEFGFTTIHPHSDNGLAEACGGFLEQKHTKPFFLVAGFDNPHNICEYARSQNLPWGNIEDLPQNEWPGLPLNFAKNPYDADVISYEQSLNYSAYPTRNYTPDDWRRYRNLYYRLVEKVDAEIGKILNAIDKQDLWKNTVVIFTSDHGDGVGAHHWNQKSALYEEVVNIPLIVTLPGKKNAGK
;
A
#
# COMPACT_ATOMS: atom_id res chain seq x y z
N PRO A 1 -4.15 -23.10 6.20
CA PRO A 1 -4.43 -22.39 4.95
C PRO A 1 -3.17 -21.72 4.42
N ASN A 2 -3.13 -21.42 3.12
CA ASN A 2 -2.18 -20.48 2.55
C ASN A 2 -2.55 -19.06 2.94
N ILE A 3 -1.58 -18.15 2.87
CA ILE A 3 -1.80 -16.73 3.12
C ILE A 3 -1.20 -15.93 1.99
N ILE A 4 -1.98 -15.03 1.40
CA ILE A 4 -1.52 -14.04 0.43
C ILE A 4 -1.73 -12.66 1.06
N TYR A 5 -0.65 -11.89 1.17
CA TYR A 5 -0.65 -10.56 1.76
C TYR A 5 -0.26 -9.54 0.68
N ILE A 6 -1.25 -8.79 0.19
CA ILE A 6 -1.08 -7.77 -0.84
C ILE A 6 -0.99 -6.43 -0.13
N VAL A 7 0.10 -5.71 -0.36
CA VAL A 7 0.39 -4.42 0.28
C VAL A 7 0.70 -3.39 -0.79
N THR A 8 -0.06 -2.31 -0.85
CA THR A 8 0.27 -1.11 -1.63
C THR A 8 1.09 -0.13 -0.79
N ASP A 9 1.71 0.86 -1.43
CA ASP A 9 2.43 1.94 -0.75
C ASP A 9 1.69 3.26 -0.96
N GLN A 10 1.38 3.94 0.13
CA GLN A 10 0.79 5.29 0.11
C GLN A 10 -0.68 5.34 -0.41
N GLN A 11 -1.44 4.23 -0.27
CA GLN A 11 -2.85 4.22 -0.66
C GLN A 11 -3.76 4.58 0.52
N THR A 12 -4.51 5.69 0.38
CA THR A 12 -5.58 6.04 1.34
C THR A 12 -6.78 5.12 1.17
N ALA A 13 -7.48 4.80 2.27
CA ALA A 13 -8.66 3.94 2.25
C ALA A 13 -9.77 4.46 1.32
N SER A 14 -9.95 5.78 1.22
CA SER A 14 -10.95 6.40 0.35
C SER A 14 -10.66 6.26 -1.14
N ALA A 15 -9.47 5.81 -1.54
CA ALA A 15 -9.11 5.56 -2.94
C ALA A 15 -9.47 4.12 -3.36
N MET A 16 -10.72 3.75 -3.17
CA MET A 16 -11.34 2.51 -3.66
C MET A 16 -12.82 2.75 -3.98
N SER A 17 -13.33 2.20 -5.08
CA SER A 17 -14.75 2.31 -5.43
C SER A 17 -15.67 1.66 -4.40
N CYS A 18 -15.28 0.56 -3.76
CA CYS A 18 -16.04 -0.06 -2.65
C CYS A 18 -16.14 0.81 -1.38
N MET A 19 -15.34 1.88 -1.27
CA MET A 19 -15.44 2.88 -0.21
C MET A 19 -16.38 4.04 -0.55
N GLY A 20 -17.01 4.01 -1.74
CA GLY A 20 -17.95 5.01 -2.22
C GLY A 20 -17.28 6.16 -2.97
N ASN A 21 -16.12 5.94 -3.55
CA ASN A 21 -15.42 6.92 -4.39
C ASN A 21 -15.76 6.65 -5.86
N ASP A 22 -16.49 7.57 -6.47
CA ASP A 22 -16.94 7.48 -7.86
C ASP A 22 -15.90 8.08 -8.86
N ASP A 23 -14.82 8.69 -8.37
CA ASP A 23 -13.78 9.32 -9.19
C ASP A 23 -12.74 8.30 -9.73
N LEU A 24 -12.85 7.02 -9.35
CA LEU A 24 -11.95 5.95 -9.81
C LEU A 24 -12.67 4.60 -9.89
N HIS A 25 -12.05 3.64 -10.60
CA HIS A 25 -12.56 2.30 -10.79
C HIS A 25 -11.55 1.25 -10.30
N THR A 26 -11.89 0.56 -9.21
CA THR A 26 -11.07 -0.50 -8.61
C THR A 26 -11.80 -1.84 -8.54
N PRO A 27 -12.19 -2.44 -9.70
CA PRO A 27 -13.06 -3.61 -9.75
C PRO A 27 -12.46 -4.85 -9.07
N ASN A 28 -11.14 -4.94 -8.98
CA ASN A 28 -10.46 -6.07 -8.35
C ASN A 28 -10.42 -5.93 -6.82
N MET A 29 -10.22 -4.72 -6.30
CA MET A 29 -10.39 -4.42 -4.87
C MET A 29 -11.87 -4.60 -4.46
N ASP A 30 -12.82 -4.19 -5.30
CA ASP A 30 -14.25 -4.42 -5.10
C ASP A 30 -14.60 -5.92 -5.05
N LYS A 31 -13.99 -6.73 -5.93
CA LYS A 31 -14.12 -8.20 -5.91
C LYS A 31 -13.61 -8.80 -4.60
N LEU A 32 -12.50 -8.29 -4.06
CA LEU A 32 -12.00 -8.70 -2.74
C LEU A 32 -12.96 -8.29 -1.62
N ALA A 33 -13.48 -7.06 -1.64
CA ALA A 33 -14.43 -6.57 -0.64
C ALA A 33 -15.72 -7.39 -0.64
N GLN A 34 -16.24 -7.76 -1.83
CA GLN A 34 -17.40 -8.63 -1.97
C GLN A 34 -17.13 -10.08 -1.48
N ALA A 35 -15.91 -10.57 -1.66
CA ALA A 35 -15.50 -11.91 -1.25
C ALA A 35 -15.10 -12.02 0.23
N GLY A 36 -14.92 -10.89 0.92
CA GLY A 36 -14.38 -10.83 2.28
C GLY A 36 -15.10 -9.85 3.19
N VAL A 37 -14.36 -9.37 4.18
CA VAL A 37 -14.74 -8.26 5.09
C VAL A 37 -13.96 -7.02 4.69
N LEU A 38 -14.68 -5.94 4.44
CA LEU A 38 -14.14 -4.59 4.24
C LEU A 38 -14.13 -3.85 5.58
N PHE A 39 -12.95 -3.53 6.09
CA PHE A 39 -12.79 -2.71 7.28
C PHE A 39 -12.74 -1.23 6.89
N ARG A 40 -13.73 -0.46 7.32
CA ARG A 40 -13.81 0.97 6.99
C ARG A 40 -12.88 1.83 7.83
N ASN A 41 -12.49 1.36 9.00
CA ASN A 41 -11.67 2.06 9.98
C ASN A 41 -10.44 1.20 10.30
N ALA A 42 -9.46 1.20 9.42
CA ALA A 42 -8.15 0.60 9.64
C ALA A 42 -7.08 1.70 9.58
N TYR A 43 -6.18 1.72 10.56
CA TYR A 43 -5.21 2.80 10.70
C TYR A 43 -3.79 2.26 10.70
N CYS A 44 -2.88 2.94 10.00
CA CYS A 44 -1.47 2.62 10.07
C CYS A 44 -0.88 3.03 11.43
N SER A 45 0.15 2.32 11.87
CA SER A 45 0.84 2.63 13.14
C SER A 45 1.62 3.94 13.08
N THR A 46 2.08 4.32 11.91
CA THR A 46 2.88 5.52 11.63
C THR A 46 2.75 5.85 10.15
N PRO A 47 2.41 7.09 9.78
CA PRO A 47 2.22 7.45 8.37
C PRO A 47 3.57 7.73 7.66
N LEU A 48 4.45 6.74 7.63
CA LEU A 48 5.75 6.76 6.96
C LEU A 48 6.18 5.32 6.63
N SER A 49 6.53 5.03 5.38
CA SER A 49 6.65 3.68 4.84
C SER A 49 7.58 2.76 5.65
N GLY A 50 8.82 3.15 5.93
CA GLY A 50 9.77 2.31 6.69
C GLY A 50 9.25 1.93 8.08
N PRO A 51 8.89 2.91 8.94
CA PRO A 51 8.31 2.67 10.25
C PRO A 51 7.00 1.87 10.21
N ALA A 52 6.09 2.19 9.28
CA ALA A 52 4.82 1.45 9.13
C ALA A 52 5.06 -0.02 8.76
N ARG A 53 5.90 -0.27 7.74
CA ARG A 53 6.24 -1.63 7.30
C ARG A 53 6.99 -2.39 8.39
N ALA A 54 7.88 -1.73 9.13
CA ALA A 54 8.52 -2.36 10.28
C ALA A 54 7.49 -2.82 11.32
N ALA A 55 6.49 -1.99 11.64
CA ALA A 55 5.40 -2.39 12.53
C ALA A 55 4.59 -3.56 11.97
N MET A 56 4.27 -3.57 10.67
CA MET A 56 3.55 -4.67 10.00
C MET A 56 4.30 -5.99 10.09
N PHE A 57 5.63 -5.97 9.95
CA PHE A 57 6.44 -7.20 9.90
C PHE A 57 7.06 -7.60 11.24
N THR A 58 7.05 -6.74 12.27
CA THR A 58 7.55 -7.08 13.61
C THR A 58 6.45 -7.22 14.66
N GLY A 59 5.28 -6.61 14.42
CA GLY A 59 4.19 -6.52 15.41
C GLY A 59 4.43 -5.49 16.50
N TYR A 60 5.50 -4.69 16.40
CA TYR A 60 5.81 -3.61 17.35
C TYR A 60 5.55 -2.25 16.72
N THR A 61 5.07 -1.29 17.49
CA THR A 61 4.93 0.08 17.00
C THR A 61 6.30 0.72 16.76
N SER A 62 6.34 1.73 15.89
CA SER A 62 7.59 2.37 15.50
C SER A 62 8.38 2.96 16.69
N HIS A 63 7.70 3.49 17.72
CA HIS A 63 8.36 4.05 18.88
C HIS A 63 8.94 2.96 19.81
N GLU A 64 8.32 1.77 19.90
CA GLU A 64 8.85 0.64 20.68
C GLU A 64 10.16 0.12 20.11
N VAL A 65 10.33 0.21 18.81
CA VAL A 65 11.53 -0.26 18.11
C VAL A 65 12.49 0.87 17.71
N GLY A 66 12.19 2.13 18.09
CA GLY A 66 13.03 3.28 17.81
C GLY A 66 13.10 3.70 16.33
N LEU A 67 12.09 3.33 15.53
CA LEU A 67 12.06 3.59 14.08
C LEU A 67 11.24 4.84 13.75
N ALA A 68 11.85 6.00 13.89
CA ALA A 68 11.17 7.27 13.59
C ALA A 68 11.34 7.74 12.13
N ARG A 69 12.22 7.12 11.33
CA ARG A 69 12.60 7.58 9.98
C ARG A 69 12.82 6.42 9.02
N ASN A 70 12.62 6.69 7.72
CA ASN A 70 13.04 5.77 6.67
C ASN A 70 14.56 5.53 6.73
N GLY A 71 14.99 4.32 6.38
CA GLY A 71 16.39 3.92 6.39
C GLY A 71 16.97 3.63 7.78
N THR A 72 16.17 3.71 8.85
CA THR A 72 16.58 3.25 10.17
C THR A 72 16.47 1.72 10.23
N PRO A 73 17.54 0.98 10.57
CA PRO A 73 17.47 -0.47 10.68
C PRO A 73 16.61 -0.89 11.88
N ILE A 74 15.88 -1.98 11.74
CA ILE A 74 15.25 -2.62 12.91
C ILE A 74 16.33 -3.17 13.85
N PRO A 75 16.10 -3.19 15.18
CA PRO A 75 17.03 -3.78 16.12
C PRO A 75 17.36 -5.24 15.78
N ASP A 76 18.61 -5.65 15.94
CA ASP A 76 19.07 -7.01 15.64
C ASP A 76 18.27 -8.08 16.40
N SER A 77 17.83 -7.78 17.62
CA SER A 77 16.99 -8.65 18.44
C SER A 77 15.63 -8.96 17.82
N LEU A 78 15.16 -8.16 16.86
CA LEU A 78 13.89 -8.36 16.17
C LEU A 78 14.03 -9.04 14.80
N ARG A 79 15.22 -9.13 14.23
CA ARG A 79 15.43 -9.74 12.89
C ARG A 79 14.94 -11.17 12.82
N THR A 80 15.18 -11.95 13.87
CA THR A 80 14.73 -13.35 13.98
C THR A 80 13.30 -13.52 14.48
N ARG A 81 12.58 -12.42 14.69
CA ARG A 81 11.21 -12.39 15.20
C ARG A 81 10.23 -11.66 14.26
N THR A 82 10.63 -11.48 13.02
CA THR A 82 9.77 -10.90 11.99
C THR A 82 8.66 -11.89 11.59
N LEU A 83 7.60 -11.36 11.01
CA LEU A 83 6.47 -12.16 10.54
C LEU A 83 6.93 -13.29 9.60
N GLY A 84 7.88 -13.02 8.68
CA GLY A 84 8.43 -14.06 7.81
C GLY A 84 9.12 -15.18 8.59
N THR A 85 9.98 -14.84 9.56
CA THR A 85 10.66 -15.84 10.39
C THR A 85 9.68 -16.66 11.24
N LEU A 86 8.67 -16.01 11.82
CA LEU A 86 7.63 -16.69 12.60
C LEU A 86 6.81 -17.65 11.75
N MET A 87 6.43 -17.24 10.54
CA MET A 87 5.69 -18.08 9.59
C MET A 87 6.55 -19.23 9.06
N GLN A 88 7.83 -19.00 8.78
CA GLN A 88 8.76 -20.04 8.39
C GLN A 88 8.91 -21.10 9.50
N ASN A 89 9.04 -20.68 10.76
CA ASN A 89 9.09 -21.57 11.92
C ASN A 89 7.77 -22.34 12.13
N ALA A 90 6.64 -21.79 11.70
CA ALA A 90 5.35 -22.47 11.67
C ALA A 90 5.18 -23.43 10.47
N GLY A 91 6.20 -23.62 9.65
CA GLY A 91 6.23 -24.58 8.54
C GLY A 91 5.74 -24.05 7.19
N TYR A 92 5.62 -22.74 7.03
CA TYR A 92 5.25 -22.09 5.77
C TYR A 92 6.45 -21.90 4.85
N ASP A 93 6.22 -22.00 3.56
CA ASP A 93 7.14 -21.44 2.56
C ASP A 93 6.84 -19.93 2.44
N CYS A 94 7.79 -19.09 2.88
CA CYS A 94 7.62 -17.64 2.95
C CYS A 94 8.27 -16.96 1.74
N ILE A 95 7.45 -16.32 0.93
CA ILE A 95 7.83 -15.74 -0.37
C ILE A 95 7.55 -14.24 -0.36
N TYR A 96 8.47 -13.46 -0.91
CA TYR A 96 8.35 -12.02 -1.04
C TYR A 96 8.54 -11.56 -2.49
N ALA A 97 7.68 -10.63 -2.93
CA ALA A 97 7.80 -9.95 -4.22
C ALA A 97 7.58 -8.45 -4.03
N GLY A 98 8.44 -7.61 -4.60
CA GLY A 98 8.28 -6.16 -4.65
C GLY A 98 8.88 -5.38 -3.48
N LYS A 99 8.29 -4.26 -3.10
CA LYS A 99 8.82 -3.27 -2.15
C LYS A 99 8.88 -3.81 -0.71
N TRP A 100 10.08 -3.80 -0.12
CA TRP A 100 10.32 -4.18 1.28
C TRP A 100 10.32 -2.99 2.24
N HIS A 101 11.30 -2.14 2.13
CA HIS A 101 11.48 -0.87 2.87
C HIS A 101 11.44 -0.96 4.42
N VAL A 102 11.63 -2.14 5.00
CA VAL A 102 11.63 -2.33 6.48
C VAL A 102 13.00 -2.08 7.09
N HIS A 103 14.06 -2.23 6.30
CA HIS A 103 15.46 -2.13 6.73
C HIS A 103 16.26 -1.34 5.68
N THR A 104 17.53 -1.11 5.94
CA THR A 104 18.45 -0.49 4.97
C THR A 104 18.62 -1.31 3.68
N ALA A 105 18.35 -2.62 3.73
CA ALA A 105 18.33 -3.47 2.55
C ALA A 105 17.12 -3.17 1.65
N SER A 106 17.33 -3.21 0.35
CA SER A 106 16.28 -2.98 -0.65
C SER A 106 15.24 -4.12 -0.69
N MET A 107 15.61 -5.33 -0.27
CA MET A 107 14.78 -6.53 -0.27
C MET A 107 14.95 -7.28 1.04
N PRO A 108 13.94 -8.06 1.49
CA PRO A 108 14.13 -8.98 2.60
C PRO A 108 15.09 -10.08 2.16
N ASP A 109 15.99 -10.43 3.06
CA ASP A 109 16.87 -11.58 2.91
C ASP A 109 16.39 -12.75 3.77
N LYS A 110 17.17 -13.82 3.80
CA LYS A 110 16.85 -15.01 4.59
C LYS A 110 16.79 -14.73 6.11
N GLU A 111 17.43 -13.68 6.59
CA GLU A 111 17.38 -13.30 8.01
C GLU A 111 15.96 -12.88 8.44
N PHE A 112 15.17 -12.36 7.50
CA PHE A 112 13.77 -11.99 7.72
C PHE A 112 12.78 -13.11 7.41
N GLY A 113 13.30 -14.32 7.08
CA GLY A 113 12.48 -15.51 6.83
C GLY A 113 11.83 -15.57 5.44
N PHE A 114 12.27 -14.78 4.47
CA PHE A 114 11.68 -14.77 3.13
C PHE A 114 12.63 -15.26 2.04
N THR A 115 12.06 -15.86 1.00
CA THR A 115 12.70 -16.04 -0.31
C THR A 115 12.13 -15.01 -1.27
N THR A 116 12.96 -14.12 -1.80
CA THR A 116 12.55 -13.10 -2.76
C THR A 116 12.46 -13.68 -4.17
N ILE A 117 11.30 -13.47 -4.82
CA ILE A 117 11.06 -13.92 -6.20
C ILE A 117 10.97 -12.77 -7.21
N HIS A 118 10.82 -11.52 -6.74
CA HIS A 118 10.77 -10.33 -7.58
C HIS A 118 11.39 -9.13 -6.86
N PRO A 119 12.20 -8.30 -7.56
CA PRO A 119 12.84 -7.12 -6.97
C PRO A 119 11.80 -6.00 -6.68
N HIS A 120 12.27 -4.89 -6.10
CA HIS A 120 11.48 -3.67 -5.93
C HIS A 120 11.12 -3.06 -7.29
N SER A 121 10.02 -3.51 -7.86
CA SER A 121 9.43 -3.00 -9.10
C SER A 121 7.98 -3.49 -9.18
N ASP A 122 7.06 -2.65 -9.65
CA ASP A 122 5.69 -3.09 -9.94
C ASP A 122 5.62 -3.83 -11.29
N ASN A 123 6.56 -3.54 -12.21
CA ASN A 123 6.60 -4.20 -13.51
C ASN A 123 7.00 -5.67 -13.37
N GLY A 124 6.09 -6.58 -13.71
CA GLY A 124 6.31 -8.03 -13.64
C GLY A 124 6.07 -8.65 -12.27
N LEU A 125 5.69 -7.86 -11.25
CA LEU A 125 5.43 -8.37 -9.90
C LEU A 125 4.24 -9.34 -9.86
N ALA A 126 3.13 -8.95 -10.48
CA ALA A 126 1.93 -9.79 -10.52
C ALA A 126 2.17 -11.10 -11.30
N GLU A 127 2.95 -11.04 -12.38
CA GLU A 127 3.36 -12.22 -13.16
C GLU A 127 4.25 -13.16 -12.34
N ALA A 128 5.21 -12.62 -11.56
CA ALA A 128 6.05 -13.41 -10.68
C ALA A 128 5.23 -14.09 -9.57
N CYS A 129 4.28 -13.38 -8.97
CA CYS A 129 3.34 -13.94 -8.00
C CYS A 129 2.45 -15.02 -8.65
N GLY A 130 1.90 -14.76 -9.84
CA GLY A 130 1.11 -15.74 -10.60
C GLY A 130 1.89 -17.01 -10.90
N GLY A 131 3.11 -16.88 -11.41
CA GLY A 131 4.00 -18.02 -11.69
C GLY A 131 4.36 -18.83 -10.45
N PHE A 132 4.46 -18.20 -9.27
CA PHE A 132 4.60 -18.91 -8.00
C PHE A 132 3.31 -19.67 -7.65
N LEU A 133 2.14 -19.04 -7.76
CA LEU A 133 0.85 -19.65 -7.43
C LEU A 133 0.49 -20.83 -8.34
N GLU A 134 0.99 -20.86 -9.56
CA GLU A 134 0.79 -21.96 -10.52
C GLU A 134 1.63 -23.20 -10.22
N GLN A 135 2.61 -23.12 -9.34
CA GLN A 135 3.44 -24.25 -8.95
C GLN A 135 2.71 -25.21 -8.01
N LYS A 136 3.14 -26.47 -7.98
CA LYS A 136 2.65 -27.43 -6.99
C LYS A 136 3.31 -27.17 -5.63
N HIS A 137 2.52 -26.86 -4.63
CA HIS A 137 2.96 -26.62 -3.25
C HIS A 137 2.77 -27.89 -2.39
N THR A 138 3.79 -28.29 -1.66
CA THR A 138 3.75 -29.42 -0.71
C THR A 138 3.57 -28.97 0.73
N LYS A 139 3.76 -27.65 1.00
CA LYS A 139 3.57 -26.96 2.28
C LYS A 139 2.62 -25.79 2.09
N PRO A 140 2.01 -25.31 3.16
CA PRO A 140 1.33 -24.01 3.09
C PRO A 140 2.34 -22.91 2.79
N PHE A 141 1.93 -21.88 2.07
CA PHE A 141 2.76 -20.74 1.75
C PHE A 141 2.23 -19.44 2.35
N PHE A 142 3.16 -18.53 2.62
CA PHE A 142 2.91 -17.13 2.93
C PHE A 142 3.56 -16.26 1.84
N LEU A 143 2.75 -15.75 0.92
CA LEU A 143 3.17 -14.90 -0.18
C LEU A 143 2.87 -13.45 0.14
N VAL A 144 3.89 -12.59 0.10
CA VAL A 144 3.75 -11.13 0.19
C VAL A 144 3.97 -10.52 -1.19
N ALA A 145 2.99 -9.75 -1.66
CA ALA A 145 3.06 -8.94 -2.88
C ALA A 145 3.06 -7.46 -2.49
N GLY A 146 4.24 -6.84 -2.46
CA GLY A 146 4.46 -5.46 -2.05
C GLY A 146 4.57 -4.52 -3.24
N PHE A 147 3.47 -3.88 -3.66
CA PHE A 147 3.45 -2.87 -4.72
C PHE A 147 4.00 -1.54 -4.24
N ASP A 148 4.66 -0.81 -5.14
CA ASP A 148 5.13 0.56 -4.89
C ASP A 148 4.04 1.60 -5.20
N ASN A 149 3.17 1.36 -6.18
CA ASN A 149 2.06 2.27 -6.46
C ASN A 149 0.97 2.23 -5.37
N PRO A 150 0.31 3.37 -5.14
CA PRO A 150 0.36 4.67 -5.83
C PRO A 150 1.49 5.64 -5.40
N HIS A 151 2.52 5.20 -4.69
CA HIS A 151 3.65 6.03 -4.22
C HIS A 151 4.32 6.85 -5.35
N ASN A 152 4.22 6.43 -6.61
CA ASN A 152 4.78 7.15 -7.75
C ASN A 152 4.16 8.54 -7.98
N ILE A 153 3.12 8.91 -7.26
CA ILE A 153 2.65 10.29 -7.18
C ILE A 153 3.72 11.25 -6.63
N CYS A 154 4.68 10.71 -5.89
CA CYS A 154 5.85 11.44 -5.40
C CYS A 154 6.70 11.99 -6.54
N GLU A 155 6.93 11.19 -7.57
CA GLU A 155 7.71 11.56 -8.75
C GLU A 155 6.96 12.62 -9.57
N TYR A 156 5.65 12.46 -9.72
CA TYR A 156 4.83 13.51 -10.34
C TYR A 156 4.96 14.85 -9.59
N ALA A 157 4.82 14.85 -8.26
CA ALA A 157 4.95 16.05 -7.45
C ALA A 157 6.35 16.71 -7.54
N ARG A 158 7.38 15.95 -7.92
CA ARG A 158 8.75 16.41 -8.18
C ARG A 158 9.00 16.76 -9.64
N SER A 159 8.00 16.66 -10.51
CA SER A 159 8.15 16.80 -11.96
C SER A 159 9.16 15.80 -12.57
N GLN A 160 9.18 14.59 -12.04
CA GLN A 160 10.01 13.47 -12.49
C GLN A 160 9.19 12.43 -13.27
N ASN A 161 9.87 11.61 -14.05
CA ASN A 161 9.24 10.49 -14.75
C ASN A 161 8.76 9.42 -13.76
N LEU A 162 7.62 8.81 -14.05
CA LEU A 162 7.09 7.71 -13.25
C LEU A 162 7.93 6.43 -13.46
N PRO A 163 8.45 5.80 -12.39
CA PRO A 163 9.39 4.67 -12.52
C PRO A 163 8.80 3.44 -13.20
N TRP A 164 7.53 3.15 -12.97
CA TRP A 164 6.88 1.93 -13.45
C TRP A 164 5.98 2.16 -14.67
N GLY A 165 6.37 3.12 -15.51
CA GLY A 165 5.68 3.49 -16.74
C GLY A 165 4.59 4.56 -16.53
N ASN A 166 4.23 5.20 -17.63
CA ASN A 166 3.26 6.29 -17.64
C ASN A 166 1.84 5.80 -17.31
N ILE A 167 1.04 6.75 -16.85
CA ILE A 167 -0.41 6.62 -16.68
C ILE A 167 -1.10 7.59 -17.62
N GLU A 168 -2.34 7.30 -17.97
CA GLU A 168 -3.18 8.22 -18.72
C GLU A 168 -3.61 9.37 -17.81
N ASP A 169 -3.45 10.59 -18.30
CA ASP A 169 -4.00 11.79 -17.66
C ASP A 169 -5.32 12.10 -18.35
N LEU A 170 -6.42 12.05 -17.62
CA LEU A 170 -7.73 12.33 -18.17
C LEU A 170 -7.84 13.81 -18.62
N PRO A 171 -8.76 14.13 -19.54
CA PRO A 171 -9.09 15.52 -19.84
C PRO A 171 -9.50 16.32 -18.60
N GLN A 172 -9.15 17.60 -18.54
CA GLN A 172 -9.36 18.45 -17.36
C GLN A 172 -10.81 18.48 -16.88
N ASN A 173 -11.78 18.38 -17.77
CA ASN A 173 -13.20 18.34 -17.44
C ASN A 173 -13.63 17.03 -16.74
N GLU A 174 -12.79 16.00 -16.80
CA GLU A 174 -13.02 14.70 -16.14
C GLU A 174 -12.20 14.55 -14.84
N TRP A 175 -11.35 15.52 -14.50
CA TRP A 175 -10.61 15.46 -13.23
C TRP A 175 -11.56 15.52 -12.03
N PRO A 176 -11.28 14.77 -10.96
CA PRO A 176 -12.06 14.81 -9.75
C PRO A 176 -12.13 16.23 -9.15
N GLY A 177 -13.18 16.51 -8.41
CA GLY A 177 -13.30 17.75 -7.64
C GLY A 177 -12.22 17.85 -6.56
N LEU A 178 -12.09 19.05 -5.98
CA LEU A 178 -11.32 19.24 -4.75
C LEU A 178 -12.00 18.48 -3.59
N PRO A 179 -11.26 17.96 -2.60
CA PRO A 179 -11.87 17.34 -1.44
C PRO A 179 -12.66 18.36 -0.61
N LEU A 180 -13.71 17.93 0.07
CA LEU A 180 -14.56 18.82 0.89
C LEU A 180 -13.76 19.57 1.96
N ASN A 181 -12.72 18.95 2.48
CA ASN A 181 -11.79 19.51 3.46
C ASN A 181 -10.51 20.04 2.82
N PHE A 182 -10.58 20.58 1.61
CA PHE A 182 -9.43 21.14 0.89
C PHE A 182 -8.76 22.28 1.64
N ALA A 183 -9.55 23.15 2.28
CA ALA A 183 -9.04 24.30 3.01
C ALA A 183 -8.14 23.85 4.19
N LYS A 184 -7.06 24.61 4.45
CA LYS A 184 -6.25 24.39 5.65
C LYS A 184 -7.10 24.56 6.89
N ASN A 185 -6.90 23.67 7.85
CA ASN A 185 -7.58 23.79 9.14
C ASN A 185 -6.97 24.97 9.93
N PRO A 186 -7.77 25.98 10.32
CA PRO A 186 -7.27 27.15 11.04
C PRO A 186 -6.77 26.81 12.47
N TYR A 187 -7.06 25.62 12.96
CA TYR A 187 -6.68 25.15 14.30
C TYR A 187 -5.53 24.15 14.28
N ASP A 188 -4.87 23.96 13.13
CA ASP A 188 -3.71 23.10 13.05
C ASP A 188 -2.60 23.58 14.00
N ALA A 189 -1.96 22.62 14.67
CA ALA A 189 -0.80 22.93 15.52
C ALA A 189 0.37 23.44 14.67
N ASP A 190 1.23 24.29 15.25
CA ASP A 190 2.40 24.90 14.56
C ASP A 190 3.31 23.84 13.93
N VAL A 191 3.42 22.64 14.53
CA VAL A 191 4.21 21.53 13.98
C VAL A 191 3.70 21.10 12.61
N ILE A 192 2.40 21.17 12.33
CA ILE A 192 1.84 20.84 11.01
C ILE A 192 2.33 21.83 9.95
N SER A 193 2.37 23.13 10.28
CA SER A 193 2.92 24.17 9.38
C SER A 193 4.41 23.96 9.11
N TYR A 194 5.17 23.55 10.14
CA TYR A 194 6.58 23.21 10.00
C TYR A 194 6.78 21.98 9.10
N GLU A 195 6.08 20.88 9.35
CA GLU A 195 6.12 19.65 8.52
C GLU A 195 5.70 19.96 7.07
N GLN A 196 4.69 20.80 6.86
CA GLN A 196 4.29 21.22 5.52
C GLN A 196 5.41 22.00 4.81
N SER A 197 6.18 22.80 5.53
CA SER A 197 7.32 23.53 4.96
C SER A 197 8.43 22.57 4.49
N LEU A 198 8.69 21.51 5.24
CA LEU A 198 9.61 20.43 4.86
C LEU A 198 9.07 19.65 3.66
N ASN A 199 7.78 19.35 3.67
CA ASN A 199 7.10 18.68 2.58
C ASN A 199 7.23 19.46 1.26
N TYR A 200 7.03 20.78 1.28
CA TYR A 200 7.21 21.63 0.09
C TYR A 200 8.65 21.65 -0.44
N SER A 201 9.64 21.43 0.42
CA SER A 201 11.03 21.31 -0.02
C SER A 201 11.30 20.00 -0.76
N ALA A 202 10.62 18.92 -0.35
CA ALA A 202 10.74 17.62 -0.96
C ALA A 202 9.82 17.45 -2.19
N TYR A 203 8.65 18.10 -2.16
CA TYR A 203 7.58 18.00 -3.16
C TYR A 203 7.03 19.41 -3.44
N PRO A 204 7.42 20.08 -4.55
CA PRO A 204 7.15 21.50 -4.77
C PRO A 204 5.67 21.81 -5.10
N THR A 205 4.76 21.56 -4.17
CA THR A 205 3.31 21.79 -4.33
C THR A 205 2.81 23.10 -3.72
N ARG A 206 3.72 23.94 -3.17
CA ARG A 206 3.36 25.19 -2.49
C ARG A 206 2.49 26.11 -3.33
N ASN A 207 2.78 26.19 -4.62
CA ASN A 207 2.11 27.11 -5.55
C ASN A 207 1.05 26.41 -6.41
N TYR A 208 0.61 25.21 -6.03
CA TYR A 208 -0.43 24.51 -6.76
C TYR A 208 -1.73 25.31 -6.73
N THR A 209 -2.27 25.55 -7.91
CA THR A 209 -3.63 26.09 -8.10
C THR A 209 -4.68 25.01 -7.76
N PRO A 210 -5.95 25.38 -7.64
CA PRO A 210 -7.03 24.39 -7.51
C PRO A 210 -7.01 23.32 -8.62
N ASP A 211 -6.69 23.70 -9.85
CA ASP A 211 -6.61 22.74 -10.96
C ASP A 211 -5.37 21.85 -10.88
N ASP A 212 -4.23 22.35 -10.39
CA ASP A 212 -3.06 21.49 -10.12
C ASP A 212 -3.38 20.42 -9.08
N TRP A 213 -4.14 20.77 -8.04
CA TRP A 213 -4.60 19.81 -7.04
C TRP A 213 -5.59 18.80 -7.59
N ARG A 214 -6.53 19.22 -8.44
CA ARG A 214 -7.45 18.32 -9.14
C ARG A 214 -6.69 17.34 -10.03
N ARG A 215 -5.68 17.82 -10.75
CA ARG A 215 -4.81 16.96 -11.57
C ARG A 215 -3.99 16.00 -10.73
N TYR A 216 -3.44 16.46 -9.60
CA TYR A 216 -2.74 15.58 -8.63
C TYR A 216 -3.63 14.43 -8.18
N ARG A 217 -4.89 14.71 -7.81
CA ARG A 217 -5.89 13.71 -7.43
C ARG A 217 -6.20 12.75 -8.58
N ASN A 218 -6.40 13.28 -9.78
CA ASN A 218 -6.62 12.46 -10.97
C ASN A 218 -5.49 11.45 -11.17
N LEU A 219 -4.25 11.92 -11.19
CA LEU A 219 -3.09 11.05 -11.43
C LEU A 219 -2.89 10.04 -10.28
N TYR A 220 -3.15 10.43 -9.04
CA TYR A 220 -3.12 9.51 -7.91
C TYR A 220 -4.15 8.38 -8.09
N TYR A 221 -5.37 8.69 -8.50
CA TYR A 221 -6.39 7.68 -8.75
C TYR A 221 -6.04 6.77 -9.94
N ARG A 222 -5.44 7.31 -11.01
CA ARG A 222 -4.95 6.47 -12.11
C ARG A 222 -3.83 5.52 -11.67
N LEU A 223 -2.97 5.92 -10.73
CA LEU A 223 -1.97 5.03 -10.15
C LEU A 223 -2.62 3.92 -9.29
N VAL A 224 -3.68 4.23 -8.57
CA VAL A 224 -4.46 3.21 -7.83
C VAL A 224 -5.14 2.23 -8.77
N GLU A 225 -5.75 2.70 -9.86
CA GLU A 225 -6.34 1.81 -10.87
C GLU A 225 -5.30 0.93 -11.57
N LYS A 226 -4.11 1.48 -11.81
CA LYS A 226 -2.99 0.69 -12.36
C LYS A 226 -2.63 -0.47 -11.43
N VAL A 227 -2.50 -0.23 -10.14
CA VAL A 227 -2.20 -1.32 -9.18
C VAL A 227 -3.40 -2.26 -8.98
N ASP A 228 -4.64 -1.76 -9.06
CA ASP A 228 -5.83 -2.61 -9.05
C ASP A 228 -5.82 -3.64 -10.19
N ALA A 229 -5.42 -3.21 -11.40
CA ALA A 229 -5.28 -4.12 -12.54
C ALA A 229 -4.21 -5.20 -12.30
N GLU A 230 -3.08 -4.86 -11.68
CA GLU A 230 -2.05 -5.84 -11.29
C GLU A 230 -2.55 -6.80 -10.21
N ILE A 231 -3.28 -6.31 -9.20
CA ILE A 231 -3.96 -7.17 -8.21
C ILE A 231 -4.90 -8.14 -8.91
N GLY A 232 -5.63 -7.69 -9.93
CA GLY A 232 -6.51 -8.54 -10.75
C GLY A 232 -5.81 -9.74 -11.35
N LYS A 233 -4.55 -9.62 -11.79
CA LYS A 233 -3.76 -10.74 -12.31
C LYS A 233 -3.48 -11.78 -11.23
N ILE A 234 -3.14 -11.34 -10.00
CA ILE A 234 -2.94 -12.24 -8.85
C ILE A 234 -4.25 -12.97 -8.50
N LEU A 235 -5.37 -12.24 -8.44
CA LEU A 235 -6.67 -12.84 -8.15
C LEU A 235 -7.08 -13.86 -9.23
N ASN A 236 -6.79 -13.59 -10.49
CA ASN A 236 -7.03 -14.54 -11.59
C ASN A 236 -6.17 -15.81 -11.45
N ALA A 237 -4.93 -15.71 -10.96
CA ALA A 237 -4.12 -16.90 -10.67
C ALA A 237 -4.71 -17.72 -9.51
N ILE A 238 -5.21 -17.06 -8.45
CA ILE A 238 -5.92 -17.71 -7.34
C ILE A 238 -7.16 -18.44 -7.85
N ASP A 239 -7.96 -17.81 -8.73
CA ASP A 239 -9.15 -18.42 -9.34
C ASP A 239 -8.80 -19.66 -10.19
N LYS A 240 -7.82 -19.53 -11.09
CA LYS A 240 -7.38 -20.61 -12.00
C LYS A 240 -6.86 -21.84 -11.25
N GLN A 241 -6.21 -21.65 -10.11
CA GLN A 241 -5.64 -22.73 -9.30
C GLN A 241 -6.61 -23.22 -8.20
N ASP A 242 -7.85 -22.72 -8.17
CA ASP A 242 -8.87 -23.06 -7.16
C ASP A 242 -8.39 -22.86 -5.69
N LEU A 243 -7.49 -21.89 -5.50
CA LEU A 243 -6.81 -21.66 -4.22
C LEU A 243 -7.71 -21.02 -3.15
N TRP A 244 -8.81 -20.37 -3.53
CA TRP A 244 -9.76 -19.77 -2.58
C TRP A 244 -10.24 -20.73 -1.48
N LYS A 245 -10.29 -22.03 -1.78
CA LYS A 245 -10.77 -23.04 -0.83
C LYS A 245 -9.91 -23.11 0.43
N ASN A 246 -8.62 -22.81 0.33
CA ASN A 246 -7.64 -22.95 1.42
C ASN A 246 -6.69 -21.76 1.53
N THR A 247 -7.12 -20.56 1.15
CA THR A 247 -6.27 -19.37 1.17
C THR A 247 -6.96 -18.21 1.88
N VAL A 248 -6.24 -17.56 2.79
CA VAL A 248 -6.58 -16.24 3.34
C VAL A 248 -5.93 -15.21 2.42
N VAL A 249 -6.70 -14.22 1.94
CA VAL A 249 -6.16 -13.07 1.21
C VAL A 249 -6.37 -11.83 2.06
N ILE A 250 -5.29 -11.08 2.30
CA ILE A 250 -5.29 -9.82 3.03
C ILE A 250 -4.80 -8.75 2.07
N PHE A 251 -5.58 -7.69 1.90
CA PHE A 251 -5.20 -6.49 1.14
C PHE A 251 -5.13 -5.29 2.07
N THR A 252 -4.04 -4.52 2.01
CA THR A 252 -3.84 -3.31 2.82
C THR A 252 -2.82 -2.36 2.17
N SER A 253 -2.57 -1.21 2.82
CA SER A 253 -1.48 -0.28 2.52
C SER A 253 -0.66 0.01 3.77
N ASP A 254 0.56 0.53 3.60
CA ASP A 254 1.40 0.93 4.73
C ASP A 254 0.99 2.28 5.35
N HIS A 255 0.53 3.24 4.55
CA HIS A 255 -0.07 4.53 4.93
C HIS A 255 -0.82 5.10 3.73
N GLY A 256 -1.52 6.22 3.90
CA GLY A 256 -2.20 6.94 2.83
C GLY A 256 -1.40 8.12 2.28
N ASP A 257 -2.10 8.97 1.53
CA ASP A 257 -1.67 10.26 0.97
C ASP A 257 -2.71 11.31 1.32
N GLY A 258 -2.32 12.57 1.53
CA GLY A 258 -3.25 13.66 1.80
C GLY A 258 -4.19 13.99 0.65
N VAL A 259 -3.81 13.67 -0.58
CA VAL A 259 -4.62 13.81 -1.82
C VAL A 259 -5.32 15.17 -1.92
N GLY A 260 -4.63 16.24 -1.47
CA GLY A 260 -5.13 17.62 -1.48
C GLY A 260 -5.99 18.02 -0.27
N ALA A 261 -6.45 17.11 0.56
CA ALA A 261 -7.12 17.46 1.82
C ALA A 261 -6.19 18.35 2.67
N HIS A 262 -6.73 19.43 3.26
CA HIS A 262 -5.96 20.41 4.04
C HIS A 262 -4.75 21.02 3.28
N HIS A 263 -4.79 21.08 1.95
CA HIS A 263 -3.64 21.41 1.09
C HIS A 263 -2.45 20.47 1.30
N TRP A 264 -2.69 19.24 1.76
CA TRP A 264 -1.66 18.26 2.06
C TRP A 264 -1.50 17.27 0.90
N ASN A 265 -0.28 17.02 0.52
CA ASN A 265 0.13 15.89 -0.31
C ASN A 265 1.09 15.03 0.50
N GLN A 266 1.25 13.77 0.11
CA GLN A 266 2.14 12.85 0.78
C GLN A 266 1.69 12.47 2.20
N LYS A 267 2.63 12.05 3.01
CA LYS A 267 2.56 11.38 4.31
C LYS A 267 3.01 12.30 5.46
N SER A 268 3.27 11.72 6.61
CA SER A 268 3.81 12.33 7.83
C SER A 268 2.82 13.12 8.69
N ALA A 269 1.70 13.59 8.14
CA ALA A 269 0.62 14.20 8.94
C ALA A 269 -0.33 13.12 9.49
N LEU A 270 -1.03 13.44 10.59
CA LEU A 270 -2.04 12.57 11.19
C LEU A 270 -3.46 12.88 10.69
N TYR A 271 -3.59 13.36 9.44
CA TYR A 271 -4.89 13.52 8.80
C TYR A 271 -5.48 12.17 8.41
N GLU A 272 -6.80 12.09 8.42
CA GLU A 272 -7.54 10.85 8.12
C GLU A 272 -7.10 10.22 6.81
N GLU A 273 -6.90 11.01 5.76
CA GLU A 273 -6.48 10.55 4.44
C GLU A 273 -5.09 9.91 4.45
N VAL A 274 -4.26 10.27 5.42
CA VAL A 274 -2.88 9.77 5.54
C VAL A 274 -2.79 8.55 6.44
N VAL A 275 -3.62 8.48 7.49
CA VAL A 275 -3.54 7.39 8.49
C VAL A 275 -4.56 6.30 8.27
N ASN A 276 -5.72 6.57 7.66
CA ASN A 276 -6.73 5.57 7.34
C ASN A 276 -6.35 4.84 6.05
N ILE A 277 -6.08 3.55 6.18
CA ILE A 277 -5.59 2.67 5.11
C ILE A 277 -6.64 1.65 4.71
N PRO A 278 -6.61 1.14 3.46
CA PRO A 278 -7.46 0.03 3.07
C PRO A 278 -7.15 -1.21 3.90
N LEU A 279 -8.18 -1.96 4.28
CA LEU A 279 -8.04 -3.30 4.82
C LEU A 279 -9.20 -4.18 4.39
N ILE A 280 -8.89 -5.23 3.62
CA ILE A 280 -9.85 -6.26 3.22
C ILE A 280 -9.26 -7.62 3.61
N VAL A 281 -10.07 -8.47 4.23
CA VAL A 281 -9.68 -9.83 4.61
C VAL A 281 -10.68 -10.85 4.07
N THR A 282 -10.20 -11.76 3.23
CA THR A 282 -10.99 -12.87 2.70
C THR A 282 -10.54 -14.18 3.34
N LEU A 283 -11.46 -14.91 3.94
CA LEU A 283 -11.19 -16.22 4.57
C LEU A 283 -11.34 -17.37 3.57
N PRO A 284 -10.72 -18.55 3.85
CA PRO A 284 -10.85 -19.74 3.01
C PRO A 284 -12.31 -20.08 2.70
N GLY A 285 -12.58 -20.35 1.42
CA GLY A 285 -13.93 -20.63 0.92
C GLY A 285 -14.85 -19.40 0.96
N LYS A 286 -14.30 -18.19 1.09
CA LYS A 286 -15.06 -16.91 1.14
C LYS A 286 -16.14 -16.92 2.24
N LYS A 287 -15.88 -17.56 3.38
CA LYS A 287 -16.85 -17.78 4.47
C LYS A 287 -17.35 -16.50 5.14
N ASN A 288 -16.68 -15.38 4.93
CA ASN A 288 -17.01 -14.07 5.47
C ASN A 288 -17.41 -13.05 4.40
N ALA A 289 -17.81 -13.52 3.20
CA ALA A 289 -18.18 -12.66 2.09
C ALA A 289 -19.29 -11.66 2.45
N GLY A 290 -19.10 -10.40 2.03
CA GLY A 290 -20.08 -9.33 2.17
C GLY A 290 -20.31 -8.81 3.60
N LYS A 291 -19.33 -8.98 4.50
CA LYS A 291 -19.39 -8.45 5.88
C LYS A 291 -18.60 -7.15 6.01
#